data_8ea706af80ef0fb0fde04e427ee99073
#
_entry.id   8ea706af80ef0fb0fde04e427ee99073
#
_cell.length_a   1.000
_cell.length_b   1.000
_cell.length_c   1.000
_cell.angle_alpha   90.00
_cell.angle_beta   90.00
_cell.angle_gamma   90.00
#
_symmetry.space_group_name_H-M   'P 1'
#
loop_
_entity.id
_entity.type
_entity.pdbx_description
1 polymer ?
#
loop_
_entity_poly.entity_id
_entity_poly.type
_entity_poly.pdbx_seq_one_letter_code
_entity_poly.pdbx_strand_id
1 'polypeptide(L)'
;TSRRQRQMCIRDRKTEEKQELSVNGVFIAVGILPNTEMYRGVVDLDEAGYVIAGEDGVTSCAGIFAAGDLRTKQLRQVITAAADGANVVTSIEKYLNEL
;
A
#
# COMPACT_ATOMS: atom_id res chain seq x y z
N THR A 1 3.23 14.71 -14.08
CA THR A 1 3.03 15.12 -15.48
C THR A 1 3.78 16.39 -15.79
N SER A 2 4.63 16.39 -16.84
CA SER A 2 5.32 17.58 -17.23
C SER A 2 4.34 18.65 -17.72
N ARG A 3 4.64 19.94 -17.49
CA ARG A 3 3.82 21.07 -17.95
C ARG A 3 3.60 21.10 -19.47
N ARG A 4 4.30 20.29 -20.25
CA ARG A 4 4.22 20.21 -21.70
C ARG A 4 3.19 19.22 -22.23
N GLN A 5 2.66 18.33 -21.38
CA GLN A 5 1.67 17.32 -21.80
C GLN A 5 0.34 17.57 -21.11
N ARG A 6 -0.44 18.47 -21.71
CA ARG A 6 -1.85 18.68 -21.34
C ARG A 6 -2.79 17.83 -22.19
N GLN A 7 -2.29 16.72 -22.73
CA GLN A 7 -3.05 15.81 -23.57
C GLN A 7 -2.99 14.42 -22.95
N MET A 8 -4.14 13.79 -22.88
CA MET A 8 -4.28 12.40 -22.47
C MET A 8 -4.66 11.57 -23.71
N CYS A 9 -3.87 10.56 -24.02
CA CYS A 9 -4.18 9.60 -25.06
C CYS A 9 -4.95 8.44 -24.44
N ILE A 10 -6.16 8.19 -24.94
CA ILE A 10 -7.00 7.07 -24.54
C ILE A 10 -7.16 6.08 -25.69
N ARG A 11 -7.30 4.80 -25.38
CA ARG A 11 -7.60 3.76 -26.35
C ARG A 11 -8.91 3.08 -25.95
N ASP A 12 -9.86 3.07 -26.88
CA ASP A 12 -11.12 2.33 -26.69
C ASP A 12 -10.84 0.83 -26.67
N ARG A 13 -11.38 0.12 -25.68
CA ARG A 13 -11.14 -1.33 -25.52
C ARG A 13 -11.87 -2.19 -26.55
N LYS A 14 -12.95 -1.65 -27.15
CA LYS A 14 -13.76 -2.37 -28.13
C LYS A 14 -13.32 -2.11 -29.57
N THR A 15 -13.06 -0.85 -29.89
CA THR A 15 -12.71 -0.42 -31.23
C THR A 15 -11.21 -0.28 -31.47
N GLU A 16 -10.41 -0.27 -30.41
CA GLU A 16 -8.96 0.00 -30.41
C GLU A 16 -8.57 1.39 -30.95
N GLU A 17 -9.54 2.28 -31.14
CA GLU A 17 -9.28 3.65 -31.54
C GLU A 17 -8.56 4.41 -30.45
N LYS A 18 -7.56 5.19 -30.86
CA LYS A 18 -6.82 6.10 -29.99
C LYS A 18 -7.38 7.50 -30.14
N GLN A 19 -7.63 8.16 -29.03
CA GLN A 19 -8.06 9.55 -28.95
C GLN A 19 -7.13 10.37 -28.07
N GLU A 20 -6.90 11.61 -28.46
CA GLU A 20 -6.20 12.58 -27.61
C GLU A 20 -7.22 13.52 -26.98
N LEU A 21 -7.16 13.66 -25.67
CA LEU A 21 -7.98 14.61 -24.90
C LEU A 21 -7.09 15.73 -24.38
N SER A 22 -7.48 16.96 -24.64
CA SER A 22 -6.86 18.12 -24.01
C SER A 22 -7.42 18.29 -22.59
N VAL A 23 -6.57 18.21 -21.58
CA VAL A 23 -6.96 18.30 -20.18
C VAL A 23 -6.01 19.20 -19.41
N ASN A 24 -6.45 19.76 -18.29
CA ASN A 24 -5.62 20.63 -17.45
C ASN A 24 -4.68 19.82 -16.53
N GLY A 25 -5.02 18.58 -16.26
CA GLY A 25 -4.23 17.67 -15.45
C GLY A 25 -4.73 16.23 -15.58
N VAL A 26 -3.92 15.29 -15.17
CA VAL A 26 -4.24 13.87 -15.18
C VAL A 26 -3.87 13.25 -13.85
N PHE A 27 -4.82 12.53 -13.23
CA PHE A 27 -4.58 11.69 -12.07
C PHE A 27 -4.52 10.23 -12.51
N ILE A 28 -3.40 9.58 -12.27
CA ILE A 28 -3.24 8.15 -12.55
C ILE A 28 -3.67 7.38 -11.30
N ALA A 29 -4.73 6.57 -11.44
CA ALA A 29 -5.32 5.81 -10.34
C ALA A 29 -5.62 4.38 -10.78
N VAL A 30 -4.67 3.72 -11.42
CA VAL A 30 -4.81 2.37 -11.98
C VAL A 30 -4.54 1.26 -10.98
N GLY A 31 -4.14 1.61 -9.75
CA GLY A 31 -3.82 0.68 -8.67
C GLY A 31 -2.66 1.19 -7.83
N ILE A 32 -2.43 0.48 -6.73
CA ILE A 32 -1.38 0.78 -5.77
C ILE A 32 -0.52 -0.47 -5.62
N LEU A 33 0.80 -0.29 -5.67
CA LEU A 33 1.77 -1.32 -5.34
C LEU A 33 2.48 -0.92 -4.05
N PRO A 34 2.49 -1.80 -3.04
CA PRO A 34 3.23 -1.53 -1.81
C PRO A 34 4.74 -1.53 -2.07
N ASN A 35 5.45 -0.60 -1.45
CA ASN A 35 6.90 -0.51 -1.56
C ASN A 35 7.57 -1.36 -0.46
N THR A 36 7.48 -2.67 -0.59
CA THR A 36 7.87 -3.66 0.43
C THR A 36 8.97 -4.62 -0.03
N GLU A 37 9.49 -4.46 -1.24
CA GLU A 37 10.48 -5.37 -1.81
C GLU A 37 11.71 -5.55 -0.90
N MET A 38 12.11 -4.48 -0.21
CA MET A 38 13.23 -4.51 0.75
C MET A 38 13.00 -5.43 1.95
N TYR A 39 11.77 -5.78 2.24
CA TYR A 39 11.40 -6.65 3.36
C TYR A 39 11.20 -8.11 2.95
N ARG A 40 11.32 -8.41 1.66
CA ARG A 40 11.22 -9.77 1.14
C ARG A 40 12.31 -10.65 1.75
N GLY A 41 11.92 -11.79 2.30
CA GLY A 41 12.84 -12.68 3.01
C GLY A 41 13.08 -12.31 4.48
N VAL A 42 12.57 -11.18 4.94
CA VAL A 42 12.60 -10.77 6.36
C VAL A 42 11.26 -11.04 7.02
N VAL A 43 10.17 -10.63 6.37
CA VAL A 43 8.80 -10.91 6.80
C VAL A 43 8.01 -11.52 5.65
N ASP A 44 6.95 -12.25 5.95
CA ASP A 44 6.10 -12.82 4.94
C ASP A 44 5.28 -11.73 4.23
N LEU A 45 5.28 -11.77 2.91
CA LEU A 45 4.47 -10.90 2.04
C LEU A 45 3.42 -11.75 1.33
N ASP A 46 2.26 -11.15 1.06
CA ASP A 46 1.25 -11.79 0.22
C ASP A 46 1.62 -11.69 -1.28
N GLU A 47 0.76 -12.24 -2.14
CA GLU A 47 0.98 -12.23 -3.60
C GLU A 47 1.04 -10.83 -4.20
N ALA A 48 0.37 -9.85 -3.57
CA ALA A 48 0.36 -8.46 -3.99
C ALA A 48 1.53 -7.65 -3.38
N GLY A 49 2.32 -8.24 -2.49
CA GLY A 49 3.46 -7.61 -1.84
C GLY A 49 3.15 -6.94 -0.50
N TYR A 50 1.95 -7.11 0.04
CA TYR A 50 1.63 -6.59 1.37
C TYR A 50 2.19 -7.47 2.47
N VAL A 51 2.66 -6.84 3.54
CA VAL A 51 3.12 -7.56 4.74
C VAL A 51 1.95 -8.29 5.39
N ILE A 52 2.09 -9.59 5.59
CA ILE A 52 1.05 -10.39 6.25
C ILE A 52 1.09 -10.10 7.75
N ALA A 53 0.12 -9.30 8.22
CA ALA A 53 -0.06 -8.93 9.60
C ALA A 53 -1.53 -8.59 9.87
N GLY A 54 -2.03 -8.96 11.03
CA GLY A 54 -3.37 -8.59 11.49
C GLY A 54 -3.43 -7.19 12.10
N GLU A 55 -4.53 -6.88 12.76
CA GLU A 55 -4.71 -5.58 13.43
C GLU A 55 -3.74 -5.35 14.59
N ASP A 56 -3.20 -6.42 15.16
CA ASP A 56 -2.16 -6.37 16.18
C ASP A 56 -0.78 -5.98 15.62
N GLY A 57 -0.64 -5.96 14.30
CA GLY A 57 0.61 -5.63 13.62
C GLY A 57 1.70 -6.68 13.72
N VAL A 58 1.41 -7.86 14.26
CA VAL A 58 2.40 -8.94 14.41
C VAL A 58 2.72 -9.54 13.05
N THR A 59 4.02 -9.61 12.72
CA THR A 59 4.54 -10.21 11.48
C THR A 59 5.08 -11.61 11.72
N SER A 60 5.54 -12.27 10.65
CA SER A 60 6.20 -13.58 10.74
C SER A 60 7.55 -13.55 11.45
N CYS A 61 8.15 -12.38 11.61
CA CYS A 61 9.44 -12.22 12.28
C CYS A 61 9.25 -11.57 13.66
N ALA A 62 9.63 -12.28 14.72
CA ALA A 62 9.55 -11.77 16.08
C ALA A 62 10.34 -10.46 16.23
N GLY A 63 9.74 -9.47 16.87
CA GLY A 63 10.34 -8.15 17.04
C GLY A 63 10.15 -7.18 15.88
N ILE A 64 9.53 -7.62 14.79
CA ILE A 64 9.14 -6.76 13.66
C ILE A 64 7.62 -6.67 13.60
N PHE A 65 7.12 -5.46 13.57
CA PHE A 65 5.69 -5.17 13.53
C PHE A 65 5.36 -4.31 12.31
N ALA A 66 4.15 -4.44 11.80
CA ALA A 66 3.68 -3.70 10.63
C ALA A 66 2.41 -2.92 10.97
N ALA A 67 2.36 -1.67 10.55
CA ALA A 67 1.21 -0.79 10.74
C ALA A 67 1.00 0.05 9.48
N GLY A 68 -0.26 0.34 9.16
CA GLY A 68 -0.63 1.19 8.04
C GLY A 68 -0.86 0.43 6.74
N ASP A 69 -0.71 1.14 5.65
CA ASP A 69 -1.13 0.69 4.33
C ASP A 69 -0.28 -0.45 3.73
N LEU A 70 0.89 -0.72 4.30
CA LEU A 70 1.79 -1.76 3.80
C LEU A 70 1.37 -3.19 4.23
N ARG A 71 0.49 -3.33 5.21
CA ARG A 71 0.04 -4.63 5.68
C ARG A 71 -1.26 -5.09 5.01
N THR A 72 -1.56 -6.37 5.12
CA THR A 72 -2.82 -6.94 4.65
C THR A 72 -4.00 -6.34 5.42
N LYS A 73 -4.93 -5.71 4.70
CA LYS A 73 -6.12 -5.07 5.26
C LYS A 73 -7.14 -4.75 4.17
N GLN A 74 -8.38 -4.57 4.55
CA GLN A 74 -9.44 -4.23 3.60
C GLN A 74 -9.47 -2.75 3.24
N LEU A 75 -9.28 -1.86 4.21
CA LEU A 75 -9.42 -0.43 4.05
C LEU A 75 -8.10 0.28 4.35
N ARG A 76 -7.60 1.03 3.35
CA ARG A 76 -6.38 1.83 3.44
C ARG A 76 -6.74 3.29 3.43
N GLN A 77 -6.77 3.90 4.62
CA GLN A 77 -7.09 5.30 4.85
C GLN A 77 -6.18 5.84 5.97
N VAL A 78 -6.05 7.15 6.05
CA VAL A 78 -5.25 7.79 7.10
C VAL A 78 -5.71 7.35 8.50
N ILE A 79 -7.02 7.29 8.72
CA ILE A 79 -7.56 6.89 10.03
C ILE A 79 -7.27 5.42 10.36
N THR A 80 -7.33 4.53 9.40
CA THR A 80 -6.99 3.11 9.63
C THR A 80 -5.50 2.92 9.86
N ALA A 81 -4.65 3.69 9.21
CA ALA A 81 -3.22 3.69 9.47
C ALA A 81 -2.89 4.20 10.88
N ALA A 82 -3.56 5.26 11.32
CA ALA A 82 -3.41 5.77 12.68
C ALA A 82 -3.89 4.77 13.74
N ALA A 83 -5.01 4.08 13.48
CA ALA A 83 -5.51 3.03 14.37
C ALA A 83 -4.53 1.85 14.47
N ASP A 84 -3.92 1.44 13.35
CA ASP A 84 -2.87 0.42 13.36
C ASP A 84 -1.68 0.84 14.24
N GLY A 85 -1.26 2.10 14.12
CA GLY A 85 -0.19 2.63 14.97
C GLY A 85 -0.50 2.55 16.45
N ALA A 86 -1.73 2.84 16.84
CA ALA A 86 -2.18 2.71 18.21
C ALA A 86 -2.19 1.24 18.69
N ASN A 87 -2.71 0.34 17.86
CA ASN A 87 -2.79 -1.09 18.19
C ASN A 87 -1.41 -1.73 18.33
N VAL A 88 -0.48 -1.39 17.44
CA VAL A 88 0.85 -2.03 17.42
C VAL A 88 1.67 -1.70 18.67
N VAL A 89 1.44 -0.55 19.30
CA VAL A 89 2.13 -0.17 20.56
C VAL A 89 1.89 -1.21 21.65
N THR A 90 0.64 -1.67 21.78
CA THR A 90 0.28 -2.72 22.77
C THR A 90 1.02 -4.04 22.47
N SER A 91 1.13 -4.39 21.21
CA SER A 91 1.85 -5.60 20.79
C SER A 91 3.36 -5.50 21.06
N ILE A 92 3.94 -4.33 20.82
CA ILE A 92 5.36 -4.07 21.10
C ILE A 92 5.61 -4.14 22.60
N GLU A 93 4.77 -3.51 23.40
CA GLU A 93 4.89 -3.53 24.87
C GLU A 93 4.84 -4.96 25.40
N LYS A 94 3.88 -5.75 24.93
CA LYS A 94 3.76 -7.16 25.28
C LYS A 94 5.03 -7.94 24.91
N TYR A 95 5.53 -7.77 23.71
CA TYR A 95 6.76 -8.41 23.23
C TYR A 95 7.96 -8.07 24.12
N LEU A 96 8.13 -6.80 24.45
CA LEU A 96 9.25 -6.36 25.31
C LEU A 96 9.16 -6.92 26.72
N ASN A 97 7.96 -7.06 27.26
CA ASN A 97 7.74 -7.62 28.60
C ASN A 97 7.95 -9.14 28.66
N GLU A 98 7.90 -9.82 27.54
CA GLU A 98 8.11 -11.27 27.43
C GLU A 98 9.57 -11.65 27.13
N LEU A 99 10.42 -10.67 26.89
CA LEU A 99 11.87 -10.89 26.67
C LEU A 99 12.59 -11.31 28.00
#